data_ee5607411769f324e73098d36f7187f1
#
_entry.id   ee5607411769f324e73098d36f7187f1
#
_cell.length_a   1.000
_cell.length_b   1.000
_cell.length_c   1.000
_cell.angle_alpha   90.00
_cell.angle_beta   90.00
_cell.angle_gamma   90.00
#
_symmetry.space_group_name_H-M   'P 1'
#
loop_
_entity.id
_entity.type
_entity.pdbx_description
1 polymer ?
#
loop_
_entity_poly.entity_id
_entity_poly.type
_entity_poly.pdbx_seq_one_letter_code
_entity_poly.pdbx_strand_id
1 'polypeptide(L)'
;MAEVIPAFSSPIYVTGEDKDFPLINWESLEFTPYNIESVGYRTVDQHVLDSFPDLREWVFQHVLDYVIGAMGVDPDLHWPEITCSWINRYKKGQASVPHHHANSMYSGNIFLQGDTGNLVFEKPKHMIVEPTISQQNLYNSTSFTLPPIKSVLCMFPSDLMHHTLPNESESDRITLSFNVMIKGQPRWIEDNANV
;
A
#
# COMPACT_ATOMS: atom_id res chain seq x y z
N MET A 1 -27.56 -19.54 -18.31
CA MET A 1 -27.34 -18.12 -17.91
C MET A 1 -25.86 -17.82 -18.14
N ALA A 2 -25.53 -16.63 -18.63
CA ALA A 2 -24.13 -16.22 -18.78
C ALA A 2 -23.65 -15.61 -17.44
N GLU A 3 -22.39 -15.86 -17.08
CA GLU A 3 -21.73 -15.32 -15.88
C GLU A 3 -20.55 -14.45 -16.30
N VAL A 4 -20.31 -13.34 -15.60
CA VAL A 4 -19.11 -12.53 -15.78
C VAL A 4 -18.13 -12.86 -14.65
N ILE A 5 -16.99 -13.44 -15.02
CA ILE A 5 -15.95 -13.88 -14.06
C ILE A 5 -14.85 -12.82 -14.01
N PRO A 6 -14.51 -12.28 -12.83
CA PRO A 6 -13.39 -11.35 -12.66
C PRO A 6 -12.07 -12.13 -12.69
N ALA A 7 -11.54 -12.38 -13.90
CA ALA A 7 -10.24 -13.01 -14.08
C ALA A 7 -9.12 -11.97 -13.90
N PHE A 8 -8.00 -12.38 -13.27
CA PHE A 8 -6.78 -11.54 -13.11
C PHE A 8 -7.03 -10.23 -12.33
N SER A 9 -7.79 -10.30 -11.25
CA SER A 9 -8.00 -9.15 -10.36
C SER A 9 -6.70 -8.78 -9.63
N SER A 10 -6.50 -7.47 -9.39
CA SER A 10 -5.46 -6.99 -8.48
C SER A 10 -6.03 -6.96 -7.07
N PRO A 11 -5.64 -7.88 -6.17
CA PRO A 11 -6.22 -7.95 -4.83
C PRO A 11 -5.68 -6.80 -3.97
N ILE A 12 -6.60 -6.06 -3.36
CA ILE A 12 -6.28 -5.02 -2.37
C ILE A 12 -6.88 -5.47 -1.04
N TYR A 13 -6.02 -5.70 -0.06
CA TYR A 13 -6.40 -6.01 1.31
C TYR A 13 -6.67 -4.71 2.06
N VAL A 14 -7.77 -4.62 2.80
CA VAL A 14 -8.14 -3.43 3.58
C VAL A 14 -8.70 -3.87 4.91
N THR A 15 -8.15 -3.35 6.01
CA THR A 15 -8.69 -3.59 7.36
C THR A 15 -9.87 -2.65 7.64
N GLY A 16 -10.65 -2.97 8.69
CA GLY A 16 -11.50 -1.98 9.35
C GLY A 16 -10.69 -1.02 10.23
N GLU A 17 -11.39 -0.04 10.82
CA GLU A 17 -10.83 0.74 11.93
C GLU A 17 -10.53 -0.17 13.12
N ASP A 18 -9.32 -0.02 13.69
CA ASP A 18 -8.93 -0.76 14.88
C ASP A 18 -8.81 0.17 16.08
N LYS A 19 -9.57 -0.12 17.14
CA LYS A 19 -9.54 0.66 18.39
C LYS A 19 -8.31 0.38 19.23
N ASP A 20 -7.72 -0.79 19.06
CA ASP A 20 -6.54 -1.27 19.78
C ASP A 20 -5.25 -1.01 18.94
N PHE A 21 -5.37 -0.20 17.88
CA PHE A 21 -4.25 0.19 17.03
C PHE A 21 -3.10 0.79 17.85
N PRO A 22 -1.87 0.26 17.74
CA PRO A 22 -0.73 0.75 18.51
C PRO A 22 -0.38 2.19 18.14
N LEU A 23 -0.52 3.09 19.10
CA LEU A 23 -0.19 4.50 18.90
C LEU A 23 1.32 4.69 18.88
N ILE A 24 1.79 5.54 17.97
CA ILE A 24 3.20 5.91 17.88
C ILE A 24 3.39 7.43 17.99
N ASN A 25 4.51 7.84 18.57
CA ASN A 25 4.93 9.24 18.60
C ASN A 25 5.75 9.55 17.33
N TRP A 26 5.08 9.69 16.19
CA TRP A 26 5.72 10.01 14.92
C TRP A 26 6.31 11.43 14.89
N GLU A 27 5.86 12.33 15.77
CA GLU A 27 6.35 13.71 15.84
C GLU A 27 7.81 13.79 16.30
N SER A 28 8.30 12.75 17.00
CA SER A 28 9.70 12.66 17.43
C SER A 28 10.67 12.26 16.32
N LEU A 29 10.17 11.87 15.14
CA LEU A 29 11.00 11.41 14.05
C LEU A 29 11.53 12.56 13.19
N GLU A 30 12.72 12.37 12.62
CA GLU A 30 13.32 13.30 11.70
C GLU A 30 12.74 13.14 10.28
N PHE A 31 12.34 14.26 9.65
CA PHE A 31 11.78 14.30 8.32
C PHE A 31 12.67 15.05 7.33
N THR A 32 12.73 14.57 6.10
CA THR A 32 13.37 15.23 4.97
C THR A 32 12.35 15.48 3.85
N PRO A 33 12.41 16.60 3.12
CA PRO A 33 11.52 16.82 1.99
C PRO A 33 11.81 15.82 0.86
N TYR A 34 10.78 15.51 0.09
CA TYR A 34 10.99 14.88 -1.21
C TYR A 34 11.65 15.89 -2.18
N ASN A 35 12.30 15.39 -3.23
CA ASN A 35 12.94 16.23 -4.25
C ASN A 35 11.96 17.13 -5.02
N ILE A 36 10.67 16.83 -4.94
CA ILE A 36 9.56 17.59 -5.52
C ILE A 36 8.77 18.18 -4.35
N GLU A 37 8.76 19.51 -4.22
CA GLU A 37 8.16 20.22 -3.07
C GLU A 37 6.66 19.89 -2.87
N SER A 38 5.91 19.69 -3.95
CA SER A 38 4.48 19.35 -3.90
C SER A 38 4.20 17.95 -3.33
N VAL A 39 5.23 17.09 -3.22
CA VAL A 39 5.08 15.71 -2.72
C VAL A 39 5.13 15.65 -1.20
N GLY A 40 5.74 16.61 -0.51
CA GLY A 40 5.78 16.64 0.96
C GLY A 40 7.07 16.10 1.55
N TYR A 41 6.97 15.39 2.67
CA TYR A 41 8.10 14.95 3.49
C TYR A 41 8.01 13.45 3.77
N ARG A 42 9.17 12.85 4.01
CA ARG A 42 9.29 11.47 4.51
C ARG A 42 10.28 11.40 5.66
N THR A 43 10.19 10.38 6.49
CA THR A 43 11.23 10.13 7.52
C THR A 43 12.58 9.88 6.87
N VAL A 44 13.65 10.36 7.54
CA VAL A 44 15.04 10.03 7.20
C VAL A 44 15.28 8.54 7.38
N ASP A 45 14.80 8.00 8.51
CA ASP A 45 14.80 6.56 8.76
C ASP A 45 13.83 5.84 7.79
N GLN A 46 14.32 4.77 7.16
CA GLN A 46 13.58 3.91 6.24
C GLN A 46 13.25 2.54 6.86
N HIS A 47 13.44 2.39 8.18
CA HIS A 47 13.10 1.21 8.97
C HIS A 47 12.31 1.60 10.22
N VAL A 48 11.39 2.55 10.07
CA VAL A 48 10.63 3.17 11.17
C VAL A 48 9.93 2.12 12.05
N LEU A 49 9.41 1.04 11.47
CA LEU A 49 8.74 -0.02 12.24
C LEU A 49 9.66 -0.70 13.25
N ASP A 50 10.99 -0.70 13.05
CA ASP A 50 11.93 -1.30 14.00
C ASP A 50 12.00 -0.51 15.31
N SER A 51 11.64 0.78 15.28
CA SER A 51 11.55 1.64 16.46
C SER A 51 10.22 1.52 17.22
N PHE A 52 9.23 0.84 16.66
CA PHE A 52 7.88 0.67 17.22
C PHE A 52 7.46 -0.80 17.21
N PRO A 53 7.98 -1.64 18.12
CA PRO A 53 7.79 -3.10 18.08
C PRO A 53 6.32 -3.55 18.12
N ASP A 54 5.47 -2.89 18.91
CA ASP A 54 4.04 -3.24 18.98
C ASP A 54 3.33 -2.96 17.65
N LEU A 55 3.64 -1.83 17.01
CA LEU A 55 3.10 -1.51 15.69
C LEU A 55 3.66 -2.44 14.63
N ARG A 56 4.95 -2.79 14.71
CA ARG A 56 5.59 -3.74 13.80
C ARG A 56 4.93 -5.11 13.87
N GLU A 57 4.66 -5.61 15.07
CA GLU A 57 3.95 -6.89 15.27
C GLU A 57 2.52 -6.83 14.70
N TRP A 58 1.78 -5.77 15.01
CA TRP A 58 0.43 -5.55 14.48
C TRP A 58 0.44 -5.55 12.93
N VAL A 59 1.34 -4.79 12.31
CA VAL A 59 1.51 -4.77 10.85
C VAL A 59 1.85 -6.16 10.31
N PHE A 60 2.75 -6.87 10.98
CA PHE A 60 3.23 -8.17 10.51
C PHE A 60 2.13 -9.25 10.53
N GLN A 61 1.21 -9.21 11.49
CA GLN A 61 0.03 -10.08 11.48
C GLN A 61 -0.83 -9.85 10.23
N HIS A 62 -1.07 -8.60 9.84
CA HIS A 62 -1.79 -8.28 8.60
C HIS A 62 -1.00 -8.67 7.33
N VAL A 63 0.33 -8.60 7.37
CA VAL A 63 1.18 -9.14 6.29
C VAL A 63 0.97 -10.63 6.13
N LEU A 64 0.93 -11.40 7.24
CA LEU A 64 0.65 -12.84 7.20
C LEU A 64 -0.75 -13.14 6.67
N ASP A 65 -1.78 -12.41 7.14
CA ASP A 65 -3.15 -12.58 6.68
C ASP A 65 -3.27 -12.33 5.16
N TYR A 66 -2.57 -11.32 4.65
CA TYR A 66 -2.60 -11.04 3.22
C TYR A 66 -1.77 -12.04 2.42
N VAL A 67 -0.50 -12.24 2.78
CA VAL A 67 0.45 -13.04 1.97
C VAL A 67 0.13 -14.54 2.06
N ILE A 68 -0.06 -15.05 3.27
CA ILE A 68 -0.32 -16.47 3.48
C ILE A 68 -1.82 -16.76 3.32
N GLY A 69 -2.67 -15.98 4.00
CA GLY A 69 -4.11 -16.22 4.04
C GLY A 69 -4.80 -15.92 2.71
N ALA A 70 -4.61 -14.75 2.14
CA ALA A 70 -5.32 -14.33 0.92
C ALA A 70 -4.60 -14.72 -0.37
N MET A 71 -3.26 -14.54 -0.43
CA MET A 71 -2.48 -14.83 -1.63
C MET A 71 -2.05 -16.29 -1.75
N GLY A 72 -2.21 -17.09 -0.67
CA GLY A 72 -1.94 -18.51 -0.67
C GLY A 72 -0.46 -18.89 -0.80
N VAL A 73 0.44 -18.02 -0.35
CA VAL A 73 1.87 -18.33 -0.33
C VAL A 73 2.13 -19.42 0.71
N ASP A 74 2.84 -20.48 0.31
CA ASP A 74 3.14 -21.62 1.16
C ASP A 74 4.16 -21.22 2.27
N PRO A 75 3.77 -21.23 3.56
CA PRO A 75 4.63 -20.81 4.66
C PRO A 75 5.78 -21.79 4.96
N ASP A 76 5.71 -23.04 4.50
CA ASP A 76 6.77 -24.02 4.69
C ASP A 76 7.94 -23.78 3.72
N LEU A 77 7.70 -23.12 2.59
CA LEU A 77 8.67 -22.82 1.55
C LEU A 77 9.08 -21.35 1.50
N HIS A 78 8.18 -20.45 1.91
CA HIS A 78 8.32 -19.02 1.71
C HIS A 78 7.87 -18.24 2.94
N TRP A 79 8.56 -17.12 3.23
CA TRP A 79 8.24 -16.26 4.36
C TRP A 79 8.27 -14.78 3.99
N PRO A 80 7.24 -13.99 4.34
CA PRO A 80 7.26 -12.56 4.08
C PRO A 80 8.20 -11.83 5.04
N GLU A 81 8.87 -10.81 4.52
CA GLU A 81 9.75 -9.92 5.27
C GLU A 81 9.41 -8.46 4.94
N ILE A 82 9.22 -7.63 5.96
CA ILE A 82 9.12 -6.18 5.80
C ILE A 82 10.55 -5.67 5.57
N THR A 83 10.82 -5.21 4.35
CA THR A 83 12.16 -4.80 3.91
C THR A 83 12.48 -3.34 4.18
N CYS A 84 11.47 -2.48 4.22
CA CYS A 84 11.59 -1.09 4.62
C CYS A 84 10.24 -0.54 5.07
N SER A 85 10.30 0.55 5.83
CA SER A 85 9.11 1.27 6.31
C SER A 85 9.46 2.73 6.60
N TRP A 86 8.56 3.63 6.24
CA TRP A 86 8.76 5.07 6.43
C TRP A 86 7.43 5.77 6.67
N ILE A 87 7.47 6.95 7.30
CA ILE A 87 6.31 7.81 7.48
C ILE A 87 6.38 8.96 6.48
N ASN A 88 5.25 9.21 5.82
CA ASN A 88 5.05 10.36 4.96
C ASN A 88 4.24 11.43 5.70
N ARG A 89 4.60 12.67 5.47
CA ARG A 89 3.92 13.86 5.99
C ARG A 89 3.55 14.78 4.83
N TYR A 90 2.27 15.07 4.71
CA TYR A 90 1.72 15.94 3.67
C TYR A 90 1.02 17.12 4.30
N LYS A 91 1.56 18.31 4.08
CA LYS A 91 0.90 19.58 4.43
C LYS A 91 -0.25 19.85 3.46
N LYS A 92 -1.05 20.86 3.75
CA LYS A 92 -2.12 21.32 2.85
C LYS A 92 -1.60 21.55 1.43
N GLY A 93 -2.32 21.00 0.45
CA GLY A 93 -2.00 21.07 -0.98
C GLY A 93 -0.98 20.03 -1.46
N GLN A 94 -0.31 19.28 -0.56
CA GLN A 94 0.68 18.28 -0.94
C GLN A 94 0.04 16.91 -1.16
N ALA A 95 0.64 16.13 -2.08
CA ALA A 95 0.18 14.81 -2.50
C ALA A 95 1.34 13.96 -3.02
N SER A 96 1.21 12.63 -2.99
CA SER A 96 2.13 11.78 -3.74
C SER A 96 1.80 11.81 -5.23
N VAL A 97 2.82 11.74 -6.07
CA VAL A 97 2.66 11.54 -7.51
C VAL A 97 2.33 10.07 -7.83
N PRO A 98 1.73 9.75 -8.98
CA PRO A 98 1.54 8.37 -9.42
C PRO A 98 2.89 7.63 -9.48
N HIS A 99 2.95 6.49 -8.79
CA HIS A 99 4.15 5.66 -8.69
C HIS A 99 3.81 4.21 -8.37
N HIS A 100 4.79 3.34 -8.48
CA HIS A 100 4.80 1.96 -8.01
C HIS A 100 6.09 1.71 -7.23
N HIS A 101 6.16 0.61 -6.49
CA HIS A 101 7.36 0.29 -5.70
C HIS A 101 8.20 -0.77 -6.42
N ALA A 102 9.35 -0.36 -6.93
CA ALA A 102 10.34 -1.29 -7.47
C ALA A 102 11.01 -2.11 -6.35
N ASN A 103 11.46 -3.31 -6.68
CA ASN A 103 12.16 -4.21 -5.75
C ASN A 103 11.32 -4.62 -4.52
N SER A 104 10.02 -4.74 -4.70
CA SER A 104 9.08 -5.21 -3.68
C SER A 104 7.99 -6.05 -4.33
N MET A 105 7.48 -7.06 -3.63
CA MET A 105 6.33 -7.85 -4.12
C MET A 105 5.01 -7.28 -3.66
N TYR A 106 4.95 -6.85 -2.41
CA TYR A 106 3.77 -6.22 -1.83
C TYR A 106 4.14 -4.94 -1.12
N SER A 107 3.22 -4.00 -1.09
CA SER A 107 3.34 -2.74 -0.38
C SER A 107 2.14 -2.53 0.52
N GLY A 108 2.34 -1.77 1.59
CA GLY A 108 1.26 -1.40 2.49
C GLY A 108 1.30 0.06 2.86
N ASN A 109 0.14 0.58 3.24
CA ASN A 109 -0.06 1.92 3.75
C ASN A 109 -1.03 1.92 4.93
N ILE A 110 -0.72 2.70 5.96
CA ILE A 110 -1.57 2.92 7.13
C ILE A 110 -1.80 4.41 7.28
N PHE A 111 -3.04 4.82 7.49
CA PHE A 111 -3.37 6.19 7.82
C PHE A 111 -3.21 6.41 9.32
N LEU A 112 -2.26 7.26 9.73
CA LEU A 112 -1.99 7.60 11.12
C LEU A 112 -2.74 8.85 11.56
N GLN A 113 -2.89 9.83 10.64
CA GLN A 113 -3.58 11.09 10.87
C GLN A 113 -4.06 11.69 9.54
N GLY A 114 -5.15 12.45 9.60
CA GLY A 114 -5.72 13.18 8.47
C GLY A 114 -7.08 12.63 8.07
N ASP A 115 -7.84 13.45 7.37
CA ASP A 115 -9.22 13.22 6.95
C ASP A 115 -9.46 13.50 5.46
N THR A 116 -8.45 14.00 4.77
CA THR A 116 -8.48 14.34 3.33
C THR A 116 -7.30 13.77 2.58
N GLY A 117 -7.41 13.70 1.25
CA GLY A 117 -6.36 13.19 0.38
C GLY A 117 -6.38 11.66 0.27
N ASN A 118 -7.44 11.14 -0.33
CA ASN A 118 -7.65 9.70 -0.54
C ASN A 118 -6.46 9.04 -1.25
N LEU A 119 -6.20 7.78 -0.92
CA LEU A 119 -5.30 6.91 -1.69
C LEU A 119 -6.05 6.38 -2.91
N VAL A 120 -5.47 6.55 -4.08
CA VAL A 120 -6.05 6.17 -5.37
C VAL A 120 -5.16 5.10 -6.01
N PHE A 121 -5.76 3.99 -6.42
CA PHE A 121 -5.14 2.96 -7.25
C PHE A 121 -5.63 3.10 -8.67
N GLU A 122 -4.72 3.08 -9.63
CA GLU A 122 -5.05 3.17 -11.04
C GLU A 122 -5.14 1.76 -11.66
N LYS A 123 -6.18 1.54 -12.46
CA LYS A 123 -6.27 0.30 -13.23
C LYS A 123 -5.13 0.25 -14.25
N PRO A 124 -4.40 -0.87 -14.36
CA PRO A 124 -3.48 -1.08 -15.45
C PRO A 124 -4.20 -0.89 -16.80
N LYS A 125 -3.73 0.06 -17.62
CA LYS A 125 -4.39 0.40 -18.90
C LYS A 125 -4.12 -0.69 -19.93
N HIS A 126 -5.19 -1.32 -20.41
CA HIS A 126 -5.13 -2.32 -21.47
C HIS A 126 -5.96 -1.94 -22.70
N MET A 127 -6.67 -0.80 -22.68
CA MET A 127 -7.55 -0.40 -23.79
C MET A 127 -7.02 0.83 -24.50
N ILE A 128 -6.98 0.75 -25.83
CA ILE A 128 -6.59 1.87 -26.71
C ILE A 128 -7.77 2.84 -26.91
N VAL A 129 -9.01 2.34 -26.77
CA VAL A 129 -10.23 3.14 -26.88
C VAL A 129 -11.10 2.88 -25.68
N GLU A 130 -11.47 3.94 -24.96
CA GLU A 130 -12.36 3.87 -23.81
C GLU A 130 -13.77 4.33 -24.24
N PRO A 131 -14.79 3.46 -24.15
CA PRO A 131 -16.18 3.86 -24.39
C PRO A 131 -16.70 4.78 -23.29
N THR A 132 -17.72 5.58 -23.60
CA THR A 132 -18.45 6.32 -22.57
C THR A 132 -19.19 5.35 -21.66
N ILE A 133 -18.89 5.41 -20.37
CA ILE A 133 -19.48 4.55 -19.35
C ILE A 133 -20.63 5.29 -18.67
N SER A 134 -21.84 4.77 -18.79
CA SER A 134 -23.05 5.33 -18.14
C SER A 134 -23.20 4.88 -16.68
N GLN A 135 -22.65 3.73 -16.31
CA GLN A 135 -22.70 3.19 -14.94
C GLN A 135 -21.39 2.47 -14.62
N GLN A 136 -20.68 3.00 -13.62
CA GLN A 136 -19.44 2.40 -13.13
C GLN A 136 -19.73 1.17 -12.26
N ASN A 137 -18.84 0.17 -12.36
CA ASN A 137 -18.84 -1.04 -11.55
C ASN A 137 -17.41 -1.62 -11.47
N LEU A 138 -17.22 -2.74 -10.76
CA LEU A 138 -15.92 -3.37 -10.56
C LEU A 138 -15.20 -3.79 -11.86
N TYR A 139 -15.92 -3.99 -12.94
CA TYR A 139 -15.35 -4.47 -14.20
C TYR A 139 -14.88 -3.32 -15.11
N ASN A 140 -15.51 -2.15 -15.00
CA ASN A 140 -15.27 -1.02 -15.89
C ASN A 140 -14.67 0.22 -15.18
N SER A 141 -14.44 0.15 -13.86
CA SER A 141 -13.78 1.23 -13.11
C SER A 141 -12.33 1.41 -13.58
N THR A 142 -11.89 2.66 -13.70
CA THR A 142 -10.51 3.03 -14.07
C THR A 142 -9.63 3.26 -12.86
N SER A 143 -10.23 3.40 -11.67
CA SER A 143 -9.53 3.58 -10.40
C SER A 143 -10.33 3.00 -9.25
N PHE A 144 -9.62 2.70 -8.16
CA PHE A 144 -10.18 2.36 -6.87
C PHE A 144 -9.64 3.33 -5.82
N THR A 145 -10.49 3.82 -4.93
CA THR A 145 -10.14 4.91 -4.00
C THR A 145 -10.45 4.52 -2.57
N LEU A 146 -9.48 4.73 -1.67
CA LEU A 146 -9.61 4.53 -0.23
C LEU A 146 -9.55 5.87 0.51
N PRO A 147 -10.54 6.18 1.38
CA PRO A 147 -10.50 7.36 2.23
C PRO A 147 -9.42 7.22 3.32
N PRO A 148 -8.87 8.34 3.83
CA PRO A 148 -7.84 8.34 4.87
C PRO A 148 -8.49 8.15 6.26
N ILE A 149 -8.85 6.93 6.59
CA ILE A 149 -9.42 6.55 7.88
C ILE A 149 -8.29 6.09 8.80
N LYS A 150 -8.17 6.71 9.98
CA LYS A 150 -7.13 6.38 10.96
C LYS A 150 -7.17 4.90 11.34
N SER A 151 -6.02 4.29 11.52
CA SER A 151 -5.78 2.86 11.81
C SER A 151 -6.15 1.89 10.67
N VAL A 152 -6.73 2.36 9.58
CA VAL A 152 -6.97 1.50 8.41
C VAL A 152 -5.65 1.23 7.69
N LEU A 153 -5.33 -0.05 7.57
CA LEU A 153 -4.22 -0.56 6.78
C LEU A 153 -4.74 -1.09 5.44
N CYS A 154 -4.03 -0.78 4.37
CA CYS A 154 -4.22 -1.47 3.11
C CYS A 154 -2.91 -2.10 2.63
N MET A 155 -3.02 -3.26 1.96
CA MET A 155 -1.90 -3.90 1.25
C MET A 155 -2.31 -4.22 -0.18
N PHE A 156 -1.33 -4.21 -1.08
CA PHE A 156 -1.53 -4.37 -2.52
C PHE A 156 -0.26 -4.86 -3.21
N PRO A 157 -0.35 -5.42 -4.42
CA PRO A 157 0.81 -5.72 -5.26
C PRO A 157 1.63 -4.46 -5.53
N SER A 158 2.94 -4.53 -5.36
CA SER A 158 3.83 -3.36 -5.44
C SER A 158 3.92 -2.72 -6.82
N ASP A 159 3.58 -3.45 -7.87
CA ASP A 159 3.51 -2.98 -9.26
C ASP A 159 2.24 -2.19 -9.58
N LEU A 160 1.26 -2.21 -8.67
CA LEU A 160 0.01 -1.45 -8.85
C LEU A 160 0.27 0.05 -8.72
N MET A 161 0.01 0.79 -9.82
CA MET A 161 0.16 2.24 -9.87
C MET A 161 -0.80 2.90 -8.88
N HIS A 162 -0.24 3.78 -8.02
CA HIS A 162 -1.04 4.47 -7.02
C HIS A 162 -0.49 5.86 -6.69
N HIS A 163 -1.34 6.70 -6.13
CA HIS A 163 -1.01 8.03 -5.67
C HIS A 163 -1.99 8.49 -4.60
N THR A 164 -1.76 9.62 -3.95
CA THR A 164 -2.75 10.24 -3.07
C THR A 164 -3.29 11.51 -3.69
N LEU A 165 -4.55 11.84 -3.41
CA LEU A 165 -5.08 13.17 -3.69
C LEU A 165 -4.45 14.20 -2.74
N PRO A 166 -4.48 15.50 -3.07
CA PRO A 166 -3.97 16.55 -2.19
C PRO A 166 -4.61 16.51 -0.80
N ASN A 167 -3.81 16.79 0.22
CA ASN A 167 -4.34 17.07 1.54
C ASN A 167 -5.02 18.45 1.51
N GLU A 168 -6.32 18.51 1.70
CA GLU A 168 -7.11 19.75 1.69
C GLU A 168 -7.30 20.34 3.09
N SER A 169 -6.92 19.61 4.14
CA SER A 169 -7.02 20.03 5.54
C SER A 169 -5.90 20.98 5.94
N GLU A 170 -6.14 21.81 6.95
CA GLU A 170 -5.09 22.62 7.60
C GLU A 170 -4.17 21.75 8.48
N SER A 171 -4.63 20.58 8.92
CA SER A 171 -3.81 19.60 9.62
C SER A 171 -3.00 18.74 8.65
N ASP A 172 -1.82 18.32 9.06
CA ASP A 172 -0.99 17.43 8.27
C ASP A 172 -1.63 16.04 8.14
N ARG A 173 -1.59 15.46 6.95
CA ARG A 173 -1.86 14.05 6.75
C ARG A 173 -0.59 13.26 6.97
N ILE A 174 -0.66 12.22 7.81
CA ILE A 174 0.45 11.34 8.16
C ILE A 174 0.08 9.92 7.77
N THR A 175 0.96 9.27 7.00
CA THR A 175 0.79 7.87 6.62
C THR A 175 2.09 7.09 6.87
N LEU A 176 1.98 5.85 7.32
CA LEU A 176 3.10 4.91 7.35
C LEU A 176 3.01 4.00 6.13
N SER A 177 4.08 3.92 5.38
CA SER A 177 4.22 3.02 4.23
C SER A 177 5.29 1.97 4.53
N PHE A 178 5.12 0.77 3.96
CA PHE A 178 6.09 -0.31 4.09
C PHE A 178 6.09 -1.20 2.86
N ASN A 179 7.21 -1.90 2.65
CA ASN A 179 7.38 -2.84 1.56
C ASN A 179 7.67 -4.24 2.09
N VAL A 180 7.19 -5.24 1.36
CA VAL A 180 7.31 -6.66 1.70
C VAL A 180 7.90 -7.44 0.54
N MET A 181 8.92 -8.24 0.83
CA MET A 181 9.46 -9.28 -0.05
C MET A 181 9.15 -10.66 0.49
N ILE A 182 9.03 -11.63 -0.41
CA ILE A 182 8.94 -13.04 -0.05
C ILE A 182 10.33 -13.63 -0.10
N LYS A 183 10.78 -14.21 1.01
CA LYS A 183 12.00 -15.01 1.10
C LYS A 183 11.69 -16.49 0.97
N GLY A 184 12.63 -17.26 0.48
CA GLY A 184 12.50 -18.70 0.31
C GLY A 184 13.11 -19.16 -1.02
N GLN A 185 12.90 -20.44 -1.34
CA GLN A 185 13.41 -21.01 -2.58
C GLN A 185 12.48 -20.65 -3.74
N PRO A 186 12.97 -20.04 -4.83
CA PRO A 186 12.15 -19.75 -5.99
C PRO A 186 11.67 -21.07 -6.64
N ARG A 187 10.38 -21.16 -6.94
CA ARG A 187 9.75 -22.35 -7.53
C ARG A 187 10.36 -22.75 -8.88
N TRP A 188 10.88 -21.80 -9.65
CA TRP A 188 11.49 -22.06 -10.97
C TRP A 188 12.75 -22.93 -10.94
N ILE A 189 13.42 -23.10 -9.76
CA ILE A 189 14.57 -24.01 -9.64
C ILE A 189 14.15 -25.46 -9.83
N GLU A 190 12.92 -25.81 -9.44
CA GLU A 190 12.34 -27.14 -9.64
C GLU A 190 11.88 -27.34 -11.10
N ASP A 191 11.50 -26.24 -11.76
CA ASP A 191 11.01 -26.28 -13.16
C ASP A 191 12.16 -26.18 -14.19
N ASN A 192 13.43 -26.32 -13.76
CA ASN A 192 14.63 -26.23 -14.64
C ASN A 192 14.69 -24.96 -15.50
N ALA A 193 14.12 -23.87 -15.06
CA ALA A 193 14.39 -22.58 -15.66
C ALA A 193 15.84 -22.17 -15.31
N ASN A 194 16.79 -22.69 -16.07
CA ASN A 194 18.16 -22.22 -16.05
C ASN A 194 18.14 -20.78 -16.60
N VAL A 195 18.22 -19.81 -15.69
CA VAL A 195 18.49 -18.42 -16.02
C VAL A 195 19.89 -18.10 -15.54
#